data_b9ff640a94daf1231ca1db68b0da530b
#
_entry.id   b9ff640a94daf1231ca1db68b0da530b
#
_cell.length_a   1.000
_cell.length_b   1.000
_cell.length_c   1.000
_cell.angle_alpha   90.00
_cell.angle_beta   90.00
_cell.angle_gamma   90.00
#
_symmetry.space_group_name_H-M   'P 1'
#
loop_
_entity.id
_entity.type
_entity.pdbx_description
1 polymer ?
#
loop_
_entity_poly.entity_id
_entity_poly.type
_entity_poly.pdbx_seq_one_letter_code
_entity_poly.pdbx_strand_id
1 'polypeptide(L)'
;MWMKIQRVKTVIYSVSLLVAASSLMPIANAAEKLQITLRVGAYFRAGHVPDGMVLAQGWVTYHGSHSGFRVWSDEQKAGNTPTVLLLSGQQDPRHHIQVRLEGEGWQPDTVNGRGAILRTAADNASFSVVVDGNQEVPADTWTLDFKACALAQEDT
;
A
#
# COMPACT_ATOMS: atom_id res chain seq x y z
N MET A 1 27.87 2.75 -3.77
CA MET A 1 27.11 1.63 -4.30
C MET A 1 25.64 2.00 -4.34
N TRP A 2 24.94 1.70 -5.42
CA TRP A 2 23.55 2.03 -5.61
C TRP A 2 22.65 0.90 -5.14
N MET A 3 21.52 1.22 -4.49
CA MET A 3 20.52 0.24 -4.10
C MET A 3 19.36 0.26 -5.09
N LYS A 4 18.79 -0.90 -5.35
CA LYS A 4 17.66 -1.07 -6.25
C LYS A 4 16.43 -1.49 -5.45
N ILE A 5 15.34 -0.78 -5.63
CA ILE A 5 14.04 -1.22 -5.15
C ILE A 5 13.37 -1.98 -6.28
N GLN A 6 13.10 -3.25 -6.03
CA GLN A 6 12.42 -4.10 -7.01
C GLN A 6 10.90 -4.00 -6.89
N ARG A 7 10.32 -4.34 -7.98
CA ARG A 7 8.94 -4.11 -8.37
C ARG A 7 7.91 -4.83 -7.52
N VAL A 8 6.85 -4.16 -7.30
CA VAL A 8 5.59 -4.55 -6.68
C VAL A 8 4.83 -5.59 -7.48
N LYS A 9 4.26 -6.56 -6.78
CA LYS A 9 3.17 -7.36 -7.32
C LYS A 9 1.88 -6.54 -7.26
N THR A 10 1.27 -6.31 -8.41
CA THR A 10 -0.07 -5.74 -8.45
C THR A 10 -1.05 -6.80 -7.97
N VAL A 11 -1.60 -6.62 -6.79
CA VAL A 11 -2.65 -7.51 -6.29
C VAL A 11 -3.99 -6.90 -6.64
N ILE A 12 -4.76 -7.62 -7.40
CA ILE A 12 -6.07 -7.21 -7.86
C ILE A 12 -7.10 -7.98 -7.04
N TYR A 13 -7.85 -7.28 -6.19
CA TYR A 13 -8.99 -7.85 -5.48
C TYR A 13 -10.28 -7.51 -6.22
N SER A 14 -11.03 -8.54 -6.60
CA SER A 14 -12.38 -8.39 -7.10
C SER A 14 -13.37 -8.47 -5.94
N VAL A 15 -14.17 -7.44 -5.75
CA VAL A 15 -15.33 -7.52 -4.85
C VAL A 15 -16.48 -8.12 -5.65
N SER A 16 -16.85 -9.36 -5.33
CA SER A 16 -18.03 -9.98 -5.92
C SER A 16 -19.24 -9.61 -5.07
N LEU A 17 -20.11 -8.77 -5.61
CA LEU A 17 -21.41 -8.50 -5.04
C LEU A 17 -22.40 -9.55 -5.57
N LEU A 18 -22.83 -10.48 -4.70
CA LEU A 18 -23.86 -11.45 -5.04
C LEU A 18 -25.23 -10.80 -4.81
N VAL A 19 -25.87 -10.35 -5.87
CA VAL A 19 -27.28 -9.95 -5.81
C VAL A 19 -28.10 -11.10 -6.36
N ALA A 20 -28.83 -11.77 -5.49
CA ALA A 20 -29.85 -12.71 -5.89
C ALA A 20 -31.12 -11.92 -6.30
N ALA A 21 -31.39 -11.82 -7.60
CA ALA A 21 -32.66 -11.34 -8.10
C ALA A 21 -33.12 -12.16 -9.31
N SER A 22 -34.35 -12.57 -9.23
CA SER A 22 -35.12 -13.30 -10.23
C SER A 22 -35.15 -12.60 -11.58
N SER A 23 -34.84 -13.39 -12.62
CA SER A 23 -35.21 -13.29 -14.05
C SER A 23 -35.23 -11.91 -14.70
N LEU A 24 -34.29 -11.69 -15.60
CA LEU A 24 -34.33 -11.18 -16.96
C LEU A 24 -32.97 -10.59 -17.35
N MET A 25 -32.30 -11.30 -18.25
CA MET A 25 -31.07 -11.00 -18.97
C MET A 25 -29.78 -10.81 -18.10
N PRO A 26 -28.73 -11.55 -18.38
CA PRO A 26 -27.44 -11.31 -17.78
C PRO A 26 -26.85 -10.03 -18.39
N ILE A 27 -27.07 -8.91 -17.73
CA ILE A 27 -26.10 -7.84 -17.85
C ILE A 27 -24.87 -8.41 -17.14
N ALA A 28 -23.86 -8.77 -17.92
CA ALA A 28 -22.57 -9.09 -17.36
C ALA A 28 -22.03 -7.80 -16.72
N ASN A 29 -22.38 -7.58 -15.46
CA ASN A 29 -21.71 -6.59 -14.65
C ASN A 29 -20.30 -7.13 -14.45
N ALA A 30 -19.37 -6.64 -15.25
CA ALA A 30 -17.96 -6.79 -14.91
C ALA A 30 -17.79 -6.23 -13.49
N ALA A 31 -17.45 -7.11 -12.54
CA ALA A 31 -17.19 -6.71 -11.16
C ALA A 31 -16.17 -5.58 -11.21
N GLU A 32 -16.49 -4.45 -10.59
CA GLU A 32 -15.58 -3.33 -10.51
C GLU A 32 -14.32 -3.76 -9.79
N LYS A 33 -13.18 -3.46 -10.39
CA LYS A 33 -11.89 -3.95 -9.95
C LYS A 33 -11.10 -2.82 -9.32
N LEU A 34 -10.78 -2.97 -8.05
CA LEU A 34 -9.83 -2.08 -7.40
C LEU A 34 -8.42 -2.29 -7.98
N GLN A 35 -7.76 -1.19 -8.28
CA GLN A 35 -6.38 -1.18 -8.76
C GLN A 35 -5.49 -0.48 -7.75
N ILE A 36 -4.34 -1.07 -7.48
CA ILE A 36 -3.25 -0.42 -6.77
C ILE A 36 -2.03 -0.35 -7.70
N THR A 37 -1.46 0.82 -7.80
CA THR A 37 -0.26 1.06 -8.61
C THR A 37 0.82 1.67 -7.73
N LEU A 38 2.04 1.19 -7.86
CA LEU A 38 3.18 1.73 -7.16
C LEU A 38 4.26 2.14 -8.16
N ARG A 39 4.68 3.39 -8.07
CA ARG A 39 5.84 3.91 -8.80
C ARG A 39 7.00 4.00 -7.84
N VAL A 40 8.00 3.19 -8.06
CA VAL A 40 9.18 3.10 -7.22
C VAL A 40 10.29 3.93 -7.83
N GLY A 41 11.00 4.68 -7.00
CA GLY A 41 12.29 5.27 -7.37
C GLY A 41 13.27 4.14 -7.71
N ALA A 42 13.87 4.18 -8.89
CA ALA A 42 14.64 3.04 -9.40
C ALA A 42 15.87 2.73 -8.54
N TYR A 43 16.49 3.76 -8.00
CA TYR A 43 17.73 3.64 -7.23
C TYR A 43 17.84 4.71 -6.17
N PHE A 44 18.37 4.37 -5.03
CA PHE A 44 18.87 5.32 -4.05
C PHE A 44 20.24 4.84 -3.53
N ARG A 45 21.01 5.75 -3.02
CA ARG A 45 22.37 5.47 -2.62
C ARG A 45 22.42 4.79 -1.25
N ALA A 46 23.19 3.70 -1.13
CA ALA A 46 23.48 3.09 0.16
C ALA A 46 24.26 4.06 1.06
N GLY A 47 24.13 3.90 2.34
CA GLY A 47 24.73 4.74 3.36
C GLY A 47 23.68 5.52 4.14
N HIS A 48 23.97 6.75 4.44
CA HIS A 48 23.06 7.62 5.20
C HIS A 48 21.81 7.98 4.37
N VAL A 49 20.65 7.58 4.87
CA VAL A 49 19.35 7.86 4.26
C VAL A 49 18.50 8.69 5.23
N PRO A 50 18.11 9.90 4.86
CA PRO A 50 17.39 10.78 5.77
C PRO A 50 15.94 10.37 5.96
N ASP A 51 15.40 10.71 7.13
CA ASP A 51 13.97 10.61 7.41
C ASP A 51 13.13 11.34 6.36
N GLY A 52 12.01 10.74 5.98
CA GLY A 52 11.07 11.32 5.02
C GLY A 52 11.48 11.19 3.54
N MET A 53 12.62 10.57 3.23
CA MET A 53 12.99 10.31 1.85
C MET A 53 11.95 9.42 1.18
N VAL A 54 11.39 9.89 0.06
CA VAL A 54 10.36 9.15 -0.69
C VAL A 54 11.00 8.03 -1.48
N LEU A 55 10.61 6.78 -1.19
CA LEU A 55 11.04 5.59 -1.90
C LEU A 55 10.07 5.19 -3.01
N ALA A 56 8.78 5.41 -2.78
CA ALA A 56 7.74 5.08 -3.74
C ALA A 56 6.51 5.96 -3.55
N GLN A 57 5.76 6.13 -4.63
CA GLN A 57 4.43 6.71 -4.61
C GLN A 57 3.41 5.68 -5.08
N GLY A 58 2.30 5.58 -4.38
CA GLY A 58 1.22 4.67 -4.67
C GLY A 58 -0.09 5.38 -5.00
N TRP A 59 -0.90 4.72 -5.79
CA TRP A 59 -2.26 5.13 -6.12
C TRP A 59 -3.20 3.96 -5.99
N VAL A 60 -4.34 4.21 -5.39
CA VAL A 60 -5.47 3.27 -5.34
C VAL A 60 -6.58 3.86 -6.18
N THR A 61 -7.17 3.07 -7.05
CA THR A 61 -8.29 3.49 -7.90
C THR A 61 -9.41 2.46 -7.81
N TYR A 62 -10.63 2.93 -7.56
CA TYR A 62 -11.84 2.13 -7.53
C TYR A 62 -13.06 2.99 -7.85
N HIS A 63 -13.84 2.59 -8.84
CA HIS A 63 -15.01 3.35 -9.30
C HIS A 63 -16.33 2.86 -8.69
N GLY A 64 -16.29 1.77 -7.93
CA GLY A 64 -17.46 1.26 -7.22
C GLY A 64 -17.82 2.09 -5.98
N SER A 65 -18.98 1.79 -5.41
CA SER A 65 -19.43 2.42 -4.19
C SER A 65 -18.53 2.07 -3.01
N HIS A 66 -18.05 3.07 -2.31
CA HIS A 66 -17.12 2.91 -1.18
C HIS A 66 -17.13 4.13 -0.25
N SER A 67 -16.65 3.97 0.96
CA SER A 67 -16.46 5.03 1.95
C SER A 67 -15.00 5.41 2.15
N GLY A 68 -14.09 4.79 1.42
CA GLY A 68 -12.65 5.04 1.51
C GLY A 68 -11.82 3.85 1.07
N PHE A 69 -10.55 3.90 1.43
CA PHE A 69 -9.56 2.88 1.09
C PHE A 69 -8.75 2.45 2.30
N ARG A 70 -8.30 1.22 2.27
CA ARG A 70 -7.30 0.69 3.17
C ARG A 70 -6.12 0.17 2.36
N VAL A 71 -4.91 0.50 2.78
CA VAL A 71 -3.65 0.01 2.18
C VAL A 71 -2.79 -0.60 3.26
N TRP A 72 -2.21 -1.76 3.00
CA TRP A 72 -1.32 -2.45 3.93
C TRP A 72 -0.28 -3.29 3.20
N SER A 73 0.69 -3.77 3.93
CA SER A 73 1.66 -4.77 3.47
C SER A 73 1.73 -5.92 4.46
N ASP A 74 2.07 -7.11 3.99
CA ASP A 74 2.31 -8.28 4.83
C ASP A 74 3.74 -8.34 5.37
N GLU A 75 4.58 -7.38 5.02
CA GLU A 75 5.93 -7.23 5.58
C GLU A 75 5.89 -7.05 7.10
N GLN A 76 7.02 -7.32 7.73
CA GLN A 76 7.13 -7.21 9.18
C GLN A 76 6.84 -5.78 9.65
N LYS A 77 5.98 -5.63 10.66
CA LYS A 77 5.79 -4.34 11.31
C LYS A 77 7.03 -3.97 12.13
N ALA A 78 7.38 -2.70 12.10
CA ALA A 78 8.35 -2.12 13.01
C ALA A 78 7.64 -1.43 14.17
N GLY A 79 7.79 -1.94 15.36
CA GLY A 79 7.13 -1.40 16.55
C GLY A 79 5.61 -1.58 16.56
N ASN A 80 4.91 -0.64 17.21
CA ASN A 80 3.46 -0.70 17.42
C ASN A 80 2.66 0.18 16.45
N THR A 81 3.31 0.92 15.57
CA THR A 81 2.64 1.82 14.63
C THR A 81 2.22 1.04 13.39
N PRO A 82 0.93 0.98 13.05
CA PRO A 82 0.43 0.17 11.92
C PRO A 82 1.03 0.54 10.57
N THR A 83 1.42 1.79 10.37
CA THR A 83 1.96 2.30 9.10
C THR A 83 3.47 2.09 8.94
N VAL A 84 4.17 1.63 9.97
CA VAL A 84 5.63 1.45 9.95
C VAL A 84 5.99 0.00 9.68
N LEU A 85 6.86 -0.20 8.70
CA LEU A 85 7.26 -1.51 8.19
C LEU A 85 8.77 -1.67 8.24
N LEU A 86 9.22 -2.89 8.44
CA LEU A 86 10.62 -3.29 8.34
C LEU A 86 10.79 -4.15 7.08
N LEU A 87 11.47 -3.62 6.08
CA LEU A 87 11.80 -4.37 4.87
C LEU A 87 13.12 -5.10 5.09
N SER A 88 13.17 -6.35 4.67
CA SER A 88 14.40 -7.15 4.68
C SER A 88 15.07 -7.13 3.31
N GLY A 89 16.38 -7.13 3.28
CA GLY A 89 17.15 -7.20 2.06
C GLY A 89 17.00 -8.55 1.37
N GLN A 90 17.00 -8.57 0.05
CA GLN A 90 16.93 -9.80 -0.74
C GLN A 90 18.24 -10.55 -0.79
N GLN A 91 19.36 -9.84 -0.75
CA GLN A 91 20.69 -10.44 -0.76
C GLN A 91 21.11 -10.93 0.63
N ASP A 92 20.76 -10.15 1.66
CA ASP A 92 21.01 -10.52 3.05
C ASP A 92 19.78 -10.14 3.90
N PRO A 93 19.05 -11.14 4.45
CA PRO A 93 17.85 -10.86 5.25
C PRO A 93 18.14 -10.16 6.59
N ARG A 94 19.41 -10.02 6.98
CA ARG A 94 19.82 -9.22 8.14
C ARG A 94 19.89 -7.73 7.83
N HIS A 95 19.95 -7.37 6.54
CA HIS A 95 19.82 -5.99 6.11
C HIS A 95 18.38 -5.55 6.23
N HIS A 96 18.15 -4.40 6.86
CA HIS A 96 16.81 -3.85 7.07
C HIS A 96 16.75 -2.39 6.68
N ILE A 97 15.58 -1.98 6.23
CA ILE A 97 15.21 -0.59 6.10
C ILE A 97 13.81 -0.39 6.69
N GLN A 98 13.67 0.58 7.57
CA GLN A 98 12.40 0.95 8.16
C GLN A 98 11.74 2.03 7.31
N VAL A 99 10.49 1.79 6.94
CA VAL A 99 9.69 2.68 6.10
C VAL A 99 8.32 2.90 6.71
N ARG A 100 7.67 3.99 6.34
CA ARG A 100 6.28 4.24 6.73
C ARG A 100 5.44 4.64 5.54
N LEU A 101 4.15 4.35 5.65
CA LEU A 101 3.11 4.87 4.78
C LEU A 101 2.69 6.25 5.27
N GLU A 102 2.62 7.21 4.36
CA GLU A 102 2.07 8.53 4.67
C GLU A 102 1.33 9.11 3.45
N GLY A 103 0.53 10.13 3.71
CA GLY A 103 -0.22 10.86 2.71
C GLY A 103 -1.30 11.71 3.37
N GLU A 104 -1.79 12.68 2.63
CA GLU A 104 -2.83 13.58 3.13
C GLU A 104 -4.11 12.80 3.47
N GLY A 105 -4.58 12.95 4.70
CA GLY A 105 -5.79 12.29 5.20
C GLY A 105 -5.66 10.82 5.56
N TRP A 106 -4.56 10.18 5.25
CA TRP A 106 -4.31 8.80 5.66
C TRP A 106 -4.05 8.72 7.17
N GLN A 107 -4.70 7.76 7.81
CA GLN A 107 -4.60 7.48 9.25
C GLN A 107 -4.09 6.05 9.46
N PRO A 108 -3.33 5.79 10.53
CA PRO A 108 -2.98 4.40 10.88
C PRO A 108 -4.23 3.55 11.09
N ASP A 109 -4.23 2.33 10.54
CA ASP A 109 -5.30 1.36 10.77
C ASP A 109 -5.11 0.68 12.13
N THR A 110 -5.63 1.30 13.17
CA THR A 110 -5.54 0.79 14.54
C THR A 110 -6.49 -0.37 14.80
N VAL A 111 -7.54 -0.53 14.00
CA VAL A 111 -8.52 -1.63 14.14
C VAL A 111 -7.90 -2.95 13.70
N ASN A 112 -7.30 -2.98 12.51
CA ASN A 112 -6.62 -4.17 12.00
C ASN A 112 -5.15 -4.25 12.45
N GLY A 113 -4.61 -3.17 13.00
CA GLY A 113 -3.24 -3.10 13.51
C GLY A 113 -2.16 -3.09 12.42
N ARG A 114 -2.53 -2.85 11.16
CA ARG A 114 -1.62 -2.89 10.02
C ARG A 114 -2.11 -2.00 8.87
N GLY A 115 -1.22 -1.17 8.36
CA GLY A 115 -1.49 -0.30 7.22
C GLY A 115 -2.17 1.02 7.58
N ALA A 116 -2.78 1.63 6.59
CA ALA A 116 -3.41 2.93 6.69
C ALA A 116 -4.80 2.93 6.07
N ILE A 117 -5.66 3.79 6.57
CA ILE A 117 -7.02 4.03 6.10
C ILE A 117 -7.17 5.49 5.67
N LEU A 118 -7.83 5.70 4.54
CA LEU A 118 -8.31 7.00 4.09
C LEU A 118 -9.82 6.95 3.92
N ARG A 119 -10.54 7.86 4.57
CA ARG A 119 -11.98 8.06 4.35
C ARG A 119 -12.16 9.07 3.24
N THR A 120 -12.75 8.63 2.13
CA THR A 120 -12.99 9.46 0.95
C THR A 120 -14.06 8.84 0.06
N ALA A 121 -14.83 9.70 -0.61
CA ALA A 121 -15.73 9.30 -1.69
C ALA A 121 -15.07 9.40 -3.08
N ALA A 122 -13.84 9.89 -3.16
CA ALA A 122 -13.11 10.00 -4.43
C ALA A 122 -12.69 8.63 -4.96
N ASP A 123 -12.76 8.45 -6.26
CA ASP A 123 -12.42 7.19 -6.94
C ASP A 123 -10.94 6.83 -6.87
N ASN A 124 -10.10 7.81 -6.52
CA ASN A 124 -8.66 7.60 -6.42
C ASN A 124 -8.07 8.28 -5.18
N ALA A 125 -7.01 7.68 -4.68
CA ALA A 125 -6.23 8.21 -3.57
C ALA A 125 -4.74 7.91 -3.78
N SER A 126 -3.89 8.80 -3.32
CA SER A 126 -2.44 8.63 -3.39
C SER A 126 -1.84 8.52 -2.00
N PHE A 127 -0.75 7.78 -1.90
CA PHE A 127 0.06 7.66 -0.70
C PHE A 127 1.55 7.59 -1.07
N SER A 128 2.40 7.81 -0.09
CA SER A 128 3.85 7.69 -0.25
C SER A 128 4.40 6.63 0.71
N VAL A 129 5.45 5.97 0.27
CA VAL A 129 6.30 5.14 1.13
C VAL A 129 7.60 5.88 1.33
N VAL A 130 7.88 6.24 2.56
CA VAL A 130 9.05 7.05 2.91
C VAL A 130 9.91 6.36 3.95
N VAL A 131 11.17 6.76 4.01
CA VAL A 131 12.10 6.30 5.05
C VAL A 131 11.63 6.81 6.41
N ASP A 132 11.54 5.92 7.38
CA ASP A 132 11.12 6.24 8.75
C ASP A 132 12.34 6.38 9.67
N GLY A 133 12.69 7.62 9.96
CA GLY A 133 13.88 7.97 10.71
C GLY A 133 15.16 7.98 9.86
N ASN A 134 16.17 8.71 10.34
CA ASN A 134 17.49 8.67 9.73
C ASN A 134 18.11 7.29 9.90
N GLN A 135 18.62 6.70 8.84
CA GLN A 135 19.15 5.34 8.86
C GLN A 135 20.44 5.21 8.05
N GLU A 136 21.30 4.32 8.49
CA GLU A 136 22.39 3.78 7.67
C GLU A 136 21.88 2.51 6.99
N VAL A 137 21.77 2.53 5.67
CA VAL A 137 21.19 1.45 4.90
C VAL A 137 22.26 0.78 4.04
N PRO A 138 22.48 -0.53 4.21
CA PRO A 138 23.44 -1.27 3.41
C PRO A 138 22.98 -1.40 1.96
N ALA A 139 23.91 -1.65 1.07
CA ALA A 139 23.62 -1.96 -0.33
C ALA A 139 22.90 -3.30 -0.42
N ASP A 140 21.66 -3.28 -0.91
CA ASP A 140 20.84 -4.46 -1.12
C ASP A 140 19.71 -4.15 -2.12
N THR A 141 18.88 -5.14 -2.37
CA THR A 141 17.63 -5.00 -3.13
C THR A 141 16.45 -5.16 -2.18
N TRP A 142 15.49 -4.25 -2.29
CA TRP A 142 14.32 -4.18 -1.42
C TRP A 142 13.04 -4.39 -2.23
N THR A 143 12.11 -5.15 -1.70
CA THR A 143 10.80 -5.35 -2.33
C THR A 143 9.74 -4.59 -1.55
N LEU A 144 8.91 -3.86 -2.28
CA LEU A 144 7.71 -3.23 -1.76
C LEU A 144 6.49 -3.97 -2.31
N ASP A 145 5.73 -4.59 -1.44
CA ASP A 145 4.49 -5.29 -1.78
C ASP A 145 3.35 -4.73 -0.94
N PHE A 146 2.40 -4.08 -1.60
CA PHE A 146 1.23 -3.48 -0.97
C PHE A 146 -0.06 -4.05 -1.52
N LYS A 147 -1.02 -4.18 -0.62
CA LYS A 147 -2.40 -4.59 -0.89
C LYS A 147 -3.34 -3.44 -0.56
N ALA A 148 -4.47 -3.41 -1.23
CA ALA A 148 -5.50 -2.42 -0.97
C ALA A 148 -6.89 -3.03 -1.05
N CYS A 149 -7.83 -2.47 -0.31
CA CYS A 149 -9.26 -2.72 -0.47
C CYS A 149 -10.05 -1.41 -0.36
N ALA A 150 -11.22 -1.40 -0.98
CA ALA A 150 -12.21 -0.37 -0.76
C ALA A 150 -12.98 -0.66 0.53
N LEU A 151 -13.27 0.38 1.31
CA LEU A 151 -14.09 0.26 2.51
C LEU A 151 -15.57 0.29 2.11
N ALA A 152 -16.36 -0.62 2.67
CA ALA A 152 -17.79 -0.63 2.45
C ALA A 152 -18.43 0.70 2.89
N GLN A 153 -19.49 1.11 2.19
CA GLN A 153 -20.35 2.17 2.71
C GLN A 153 -21.10 1.61 3.93
N GLU A 154 -21.05 2.36 5.03
CA GLU A 154 -21.92 2.07 6.16
C GLU A 154 -23.33 2.52 5.77
N ASP A 155 -24.26 1.57 5.71
CA ASP A 155 -25.68 1.89 5.57
C ASP A 155 -26.13 2.59 6.86
N THR A 156 -26.54 3.84 6.72
CA THR A 156 -27.15 4.62 7.81
C THR A 156 -28.61 4.27 8.00
#